data_285657adbffd45e79ef5dce0bde99d62
#
_entry.id   285657adbffd45e79ef5dce0bde99d62
#
_cell.length_a   1.000
_cell.length_b   1.000
_cell.length_c   1.000
_cell.angle_alpha   90.00
_cell.angle_beta   90.00
_cell.angle_gamma   90.00
#
_symmetry.space_group_name_H-M   'P 1'
#
loop_
_entity.id
_entity.type
_entity.pdbx_description
1 polymer ?
#
loop_
_entity_poly.entity_id
_entity_poly.type
_entity_poly.pdbx_seq_one_letter_code
_entity_poly.pdbx_strand_id
1 'polypeptide(L)'
;MNIKENDNLPNSEVFILEDGKPIKKNIEDLFKNKKVVMFGLPGAYTSLCSAKHLPGYVNMFEKYKEKGIDHIVCISVNDPFVMNAWGKENNVEGKILMMGDPFLNFTKAIGADVDKSEKGLGIRSNRYTMLVDDMRVVKLQEEKD
;
A
#
# COMPACT_ATOMS: atom_id res chain seq x y z
N MET A 1 -8.94 -5.45 11.21
CA MET A 1 -8.03 -6.32 10.43
C MET A 1 -7.77 -7.59 11.22
N ASN A 2 -7.48 -8.68 10.53
CA ASN A 2 -7.19 -9.94 11.20
C ASN A 2 -5.67 -10.21 11.37
N ILE A 3 -4.83 -9.45 10.70
CA ILE A 3 -3.38 -9.52 10.87
C ILE A 3 -2.95 -8.71 12.09
N LYS A 4 -1.88 -9.15 12.77
CA LYS A 4 -1.39 -8.53 14.00
C LYS A 4 0.11 -8.39 13.96
N GLU A 5 0.66 -7.60 14.87
CA GLU A 5 2.10 -7.51 15.07
C GLU A 5 2.67 -8.91 15.35
N ASN A 6 3.82 -9.18 14.78
CA ASN A 6 4.55 -10.44 14.78
C ASN A 6 4.00 -11.53 13.84
N ASP A 7 2.87 -11.30 13.18
CA ASP A 7 2.39 -12.22 12.15
C ASP A 7 3.20 -12.07 10.86
N ASN A 8 3.24 -13.13 10.09
CA ASN A 8 3.81 -13.07 8.74
C ASN A 8 2.77 -12.51 7.77
N LEU A 9 3.23 -11.69 6.81
CA LEU A 9 2.35 -11.22 5.75
C LEU A 9 1.96 -12.39 4.85
N PRO A 10 0.67 -12.48 4.46
CA PRO A 10 0.28 -13.46 3.46
C PRO A 10 0.90 -13.10 2.12
N ASN A 11 1.39 -14.11 1.41
CA ASN A 11 1.86 -13.92 0.06
C ASN A 11 0.63 -13.79 -0.86
N SER A 12 0.58 -12.71 -1.63
CA SER A 12 -0.57 -12.40 -2.49
C SER A 12 -0.10 -11.77 -3.79
N GLU A 13 -0.88 -11.95 -4.85
CA GLU A 13 -0.62 -11.29 -6.13
C GLU A 13 -1.14 -9.86 -6.11
N VAL A 14 -0.31 -8.93 -6.54
CA VAL A 14 -0.64 -7.52 -6.70
C VAL A 14 -0.09 -7.05 -8.04
N PHE A 15 -0.38 -5.82 -8.41
CA PHE A 15 0.03 -5.28 -9.71
C PHE A 15 0.78 -3.96 -9.55
N ILE A 16 1.82 -3.80 -10.35
CA ILE A 16 2.53 -2.52 -10.49
C ILE A 16 2.61 -2.18 -11.96
N LEU A 17 2.91 -0.92 -12.27
CA LEU A 17 3.13 -0.50 -13.65
C LEU A 17 4.63 -0.35 -13.88
N GLU A 18 5.17 -1.12 -14.83
CA GLU A 18 6.57 -1.01 -15.26
C GLU A 18 6.61 -0.73 -16.77
N ASP A 19 7.29 0.35 -17.14
CA ASP A 19 7.42 0.76 -18.55
C ASP A 19 6.08 0.84 -19.27
N GLY A 20 5.06 1.36 -18.57
CA GLY A 20 3.71 1.51 -19.11
C GLY A 20 2.89 0.24 -19.17
N LYS A 21 3.38 -0.87 -18.62
CA LYS A 21 2.69 -2.17 -18.67
C LYS A 21 2.35 -2.69 -17.27
N PRO A 22 1.14 -3.22 -17.07
CA PRO A 22 0.80 -3.88 -15.82
C PRO A 22 1.62 -5.16 -15.65
N ILE A 23 2.28 -5.27 -14.52
CA ILE A 23 3.08 -6.44 -14.15
C ILE A 23 2.55 -7.02 -12.86
N LYS A 24 2.27 -8.32 -12.87
CA LYS A 24 1.87 -9.06 -11.67
C LYS A 24 3.10 -9.33 -10.81
N LYS A 25 3.00 -9.03 -9.53
CA LYS A 25 4.06 -9.30 -8.57
C LYS A 25 3.49 -10.02 -7.36
N ASN A 26 4.31 -10.82 -6.70
CA ASN A 26 3.97 -11.39 -5.41
C ASN A 26 4.50 -10.50 -4.30
N ILE A 27 3.74 -10.38 -3.22
CA ILE A 27 4.18 -9.63 -2.03
C ILE A 27 5.54 -10.15 -1.56
N GLU A 28 5.72 -11.46 -1.52
CA GLU A 28 6.98 -12.07 -1.10
C GLU A 28 8.18 -11.58 -1.91
N ASP A 29 8.04 -11.45 -3.22
CA ASP A 29 9.13 -10.98 -4.09
C ASP A 29 9.59 -9.57 -3.76
N LEU A 30 8.67 -8.74 -3.27
CA LEU A 30 8.94 -7.34 -2.97
C LEU A 30 9.39 -7.11 -1.53
N PHE A 31 9.00 -8.00 -0.62
CA PHE A 31 9.16 -7.78 0.82
C PHE A 31 10.19 -8.71 1.48
N LYS A 32 10.53 -9.83 0.85
CA LYS A 32 11.46 -10.80 1.45
C LYS A 32 12.85 -10.19 1.61
N ASN A 33 13.42 -10.32 2.80
CA ASN A 33 14.72 -9.77 3.16
C ASN A 33 14.80 -8.24 3.07
N LYS A 34 13.64 -7.57 3.17
CA LYS A 34 13.55 -6.11 3.07
C LYS A 34 12.80 -5.55 4.27
N LYS A 35 13.18 -4.33 4.65
CA LYS A 35 12.37 -3.53 5.57
C LYS A 35 11.50 -2.58 4.77
N VAL A 36 10.21 -2.68 4.95
CA VAL A 36 9.22 -1.95 4.16
C VAL A 36 8.24 -1.22 5.06
N VAL A 37 8.00 0.05 4.75
CA VAL A 37 6.87 0.78 5.30
C VAL A 37 5.77 0.70 4.24
N MET A 38 4.65 0.09 4.59
CA MET A 38 3.50 -0.02 3.69
C MET A 38 2.30 0.69 4.29
N PHE A 39 1.60 1.45 3.47
CA PHE A 39 0.33 2.04 3.87
C PHE A 39 -0.75 1.72 2.84
N GLY A 40 -1.90 1.35 3.37
CA GLY A 40 -3.10 1.08 2.58
C GLY A 40 -4.14 2.16 2.82
N LEU A 41 -4.99 2.37 1.82
CA LEU A 41 -6.02 3.40 1.86
C LEU A 41 -7.19 2.99 0.96
N PRO A 42 -8.36 3.65 1.10
CA PRO A 42 -9.55 3.28 0.32
C PRO A 42 -9.40 3.40 -1.19
N GLY A 43 -8.52 4.27 -1.65
CA GLY A 43 -8.27 4.38 -3.08
C GLY A 43 -7.61 5.68 -3.46
N ALA A 44 -6.96 5.68 -4.63
CA ALA A 44 -6.45 6.88 -5.26
C ALA A 44 -7.61 7.85 -5.50
N TYR A 45 -7.38 9.13 -5.23
CA TYR A 45 -8.35 10.22 -5.45
C TYR A 45 -9.63 10.15 -4.60
N THR A 46 -9.73 9.26 -3.62
CA THR A 46 -11.01 9.00 -2.93
C THR A 46 -11.34 9.95 -1.79
N SER A 47 -10.37 10.64 -1.22
CA SER A 47 -10.65 11.56 -0.10
C SER A 47 -9.54 12.57 0.09
N LEU A 48 -9.84 13.62 0.86
CA LEU A 48 -8.85 14.62 1.26
C LEU A 48 -7.74 14.00 2.12
N CYS A 49 -8.08 13.02 2.94
CA CYS A 49 -7.09 12.33 3.78
C CYS A 49 -6.08 11.57 2.92
N SER A 50 -6.54 10.90 1.86
CA SER A 50 -5.65 10.24 0.91
C SER A 50 -4.74 11.26 0.21
N ALA A 51 -5.28 12.42 -0.13
CA ALA A 51 -4.51 13.49 -0.75
C ALA A 51 -3.43 14.05 0.16
N LYS A 52 -3.61 13.98 1.48
CA LYS A 52 -2.62 14.44 2.46
C LYS A 52 -1.62 13.36 2.86
N HIS A 53 -2.07 12.11 2.91
CA HIS A 53 -1.22 10.98 3.31
C HIS A 53 -0.03 10.79 2.37
N LEU A 54 -0.28 10.72 1.08
CA LEU A 54 0.76 10.44 0.12
C LEU A 54 1.88 11.50 0.14
N PRO A 55 1.60 12.82 0.12
CA PRO A 55 2.66 13.81 0.25
C PRO A 55 3.44 13.71 1.56
N GLY A 56 2.78 13.33 2.64
CA GLY A 56 3.44 13.13 3.93
C GLY A 56 4.51 12.07 3.87
N TYR A 57 4.24 10.96 3.22
CA TYR A 57 5.22 9.89 3.03
C TYR A 57 6.35 10.30 2.07
N VAL A 58 6.04 11.08 1.05
CA VAL A 58 7.07 11.63 0.15
C VAL A 58 8.05 12.49 0.95
N ASN A 59 7.53 13.33 1.83
CA ASN A 59 8.35 14.23 2.67
C ASN A 59 9.19 13.45 3.70
N MET A 60 8.75 12.26 4.09
CA MET A 60 9.46 11.43 5.07
C MET A 60 10.47 10.46 4.43
N PHE A 61 10.56 10.44 3.12
CA PHE A 61 11.37 9.46 2.39
C PHE A 61 12.82 9.39 2.88
N GLU A 62 13.49 10.54 3.01
CA GLU A 62 14.90 10.58 3.44
C GLU A 62 15.07 10.04 4.86
N LYS A 63 14.14 10.37 5.77
CA LYS A 63 14.19 9.88 7.15
C LYS A 63 14.04 8.38 7.22
N TYR A 64 13.13 7.81 6.43
CA TYR A 64 12.95 6.37 6.38
C TYR A 64 14.19 5.68 5.83
N LYS A 65 14.81 6.26 4.80
CA LYS A 65 16.06 5.72 4.25
C LYS A 65 17.18 5.69 5.27
N GLU A 66 17.33 6.76 6.03
CA GLU A 66 18.33 6.86 7.10
C GLU A 66 18.12 5.78 8.18
N LYS A 67 16.88 5.37 8.40
CA LYS A 67 16.53 4.33 9.37
C LYS A 67 16.64 2.91 8.83
N GLY A 68 17.13 2.75 7.61
CA GLY A 68 17.32 1.42 7.01
C GLY A 68 16.09 0.86 6.33
N ILE A 69 15.08 1.68 6.03
CA ILE A 69 13.91 1.24 5.28
C ILE A 69 14.30 1.11 3.80
N ASP A 70 14.06 -0.08 3.24
CA ASP A 70 14.40 -0.38 1.84
C ASP A 70 13.36 0.17 0.86
N HIS A 71 12.08 0.07 1.20
CA HIS A 71 10.98 0.51 0.36
C HIS A 71 9.87 1.16 1.14
N ILE A 72 9.21 2.14 0.52
CA ILE A 72 7.92 2.65 0.98
C ILE A 72 6.90 2.22 -0.09
N VAL A 73 5.82 1.58 0.33
CA VAL A 73 4.80 1.03 -0.57
C VAL A 73 3.44 1.62 -0.23
N CYS A 74 2.74 2.08 -1.26
CA CYS A 74 1.34 2.50 -1.16
C CYS A 74 0.48 1.47 -1.90
N ILE A 75 -0.53 0.94 -1.23
CA ILE A 75 -1.44 -0.05 -1.82
C ILE A 75 -2.89 0.37 -1.67
N SER A 76 -3.67 0.18 -2.72
CA SER A 76 -5.12 0.37 -2.64
C SER A 76 -5.84 -0.51 -3.65
N VAL A 77 -7.17 -0.57 -3.53
CA VAL A 77 -8.04 -1.35 -4.43
C VAL A 77 -8.30 -0.54 -5.69
N ASN A 78 -7.26 -0.41 -6.50
CA ASN A 78 -7.27 0.27 -7.80
C ASN A 78 -6.39 -0.53 -8.76
N ASP A 79 -6.59 -0.31 -10.05
CA ASP A 79 -5.69 -0.90 -11.04
C ASP A 79 -4.32 -0.17 -11.07
N PRO A 80 -3.30 -0.76 -11.68
CA PRO A 80 -1.96 -0.18 -11.67
C PRO A 80 -1.84 1.11 -12.48
N PHE A 81 -2.68 1.34 -13.49
CA PHE A 81 -2.66 2.59 -14.24
C PHE A 81 -3.11 3.76 -13.38
N VAL A 82 -4.20 3.57 -12.64
CA VAL A 82 -4.72 4.60 -11.72
C VAL A 82 -3.70 4.90 -10.63
N MET A 83 -3.10 3.86 -10.03
CA MET A 83 -2.09 4.02 -8.99
C MET A 83 -0.87 4.78 -9.52
N ASN A 84 -0.42 4.45 -10.71
CA ASN A 84 0.73 5.13 -11.30
C ASN A 84 0.44 6.61 -11.60
N ALA A 85 -0.74 6.92 -12.15
CA ALA A 85 -1.13 8.29 -12.45
C ALA A 85 -1.21 9.14 -11.17
N TRP A 86 -1.83 8.59 -10.15
CA TRP A 86 -1.94 9.27 -8.86
C TRP A 86 -0.56 9.50 -8.22
N GLY A 87 0.32 8.52 -8.31
CA GLY A 87 1.69 8.65 -7.85
C GLY A 87 2.44 9.75 -8.57
N LYS A 88 2.34 9.83 -9.90
CA LYS A 88 3.00 10.88 -10.68
C LYS A 88 2.53 12.27 -10.29
N GLU A 89 1.24 12.45 -10.05
CA GLU A 89 0.69 13.73 -9.61
C GLU A 89 1.22 14.15 -8.24
N ASN A 90 1.67 13.20 -7.43
CA ASN A 90 2.21 13.44 -6.09
C ASN A 90 3.73 13.34 -6.02
N ASN A 91 4.41 13.24 -7.16
CA ASN A 91 5.89 13.25 -7.24
C ASN A 91 6.55 12.11 -6.47
N VAL A 92 5.99 10.91 -6.58
CA VAL A 92 6.49 9.74 -5.82
C VAL A 92 7.61 8.97 -6.54
N GLU A 93 7.94 9.31 -7.78
CA GLU A 93 8.93 8.54 -8.56
C GLU A 93 10.26 8.39 -7.81
N GLY A 94 10.73 7.13 -7.72
CA GLY A 94 11.95 6.81 -7.01
C GLY A 94 11.83 6.85 -5.49
N LYS A 95 10.65 7.14 -4.96
CA LYS A 95 10.42 7.29 -3.51
C LYS A 95 9.40 6.30 -2.97
N ILE A 96 8.26 6.18 -3.62
CA ILE A 96 7.17 5.30 -3.17
C ILE A 96 6.77 4.38 -4.32
N LEU A 97 6.72 3.07 -4.03
CA LEU A 97 6.22 2.08 -4.96
C LEU A 97 4.70 2.08 -4.89
N MET A 98 4.04 2.42 -6.00
CA MET A 98 2.59 2.44 -6.10
C MET A 98 2.09 1.07 -6.55
N MET A 99 1.27 0.44 -5.72
CA MET A 99 0.84 -0.95 -5.91
C MET A 99 -0.68 -1.03 -5.98
N GLY A 100 -1.21 -1.75 -6.96
CA GLY A 100 -2.64 -1.98 -7.10
C GLY A 100 -3.04 -3.36 -6.61
N ASP A 101 -4.17 -3.41 -5.91
CA ASP A 101 -4.80 -4.66 -5.45
C ASP A 101 -6.25 -4.71 -5.96
N PRO A 102 -6.44 -4.69 -7.30
CA PRO A 102 -7.78 -4.53 -7.88
C PRO A 102 -8.73 -5.67 -7.56
N PHE A 103 -8.21 -6.86 -7.27
CA PHE A 103 -9.02 -8.04 -6.96
C PHE A 103 -9.11 -8.31 -5.47
N LEU A 104 -8.61 -7.41 -4.62
CA LEU A 104 -8.64 -7.54 -3.16
C LEU A 104 -7.86 -8.74 -2.61
N ASN A 105 -6.97 -9.33 -3.38
CA ASN A 105 -6.22 -10.52 -2.94
C ASN A 105 -5.49 -10.29 -1.63
N PHE A 106 -4.71 -9.23 -1.56
CA PHE A 106 -3.97 -8.87 -0.35
C PHE A 106 -4.90 -8.26 0.70
N THR A 107 -5.75 -7.33 0.29
CA THR A 107 -6.64 -6.59 1.19
C THR A 107 -7.53 -7.52 2.00
N LYS A 108 -8.13 -8.52 1.35
CA LYS A 108 -8.95 -9.52 2.05
C LYS A 108 -8.11 -10.46 2.91
N ALA A 109 -6.92 -10.84 2.45
CA ALA A 109 -6.05 -11.75 3.18
C ALA A 109 -5.65 -11.19 4.54
N ILE A 110 -5.46 -9.87 4.65
CA ILE A 110 -5.13 -9.23 5.93
C ILE A 110 -6.38 -8.74 6.69
N GLY A 111 -7.55 -8.93 6.12
CA GLY A 111 -8.81 -8.52 6.77
C GLY A 111 -9.04 -7.01 6.77
N ALA A 112 -8.48 -6.30 5.79
CA ALA A 112 -8.61 -4.85 5.70
C ALA A 112 -9.75 -4.39 4.79
N ASP A 113 -10.49 -5.32 4.19
CA ASP A 113 -11.59 -4.99 3.29
C ASP A 113 -12.75 -4.35 4.04
N VAL A 114 -13.38 -3.39 3.39
CA VAL A 114 -14.53 -2.66 3.92
C VAL A 114 -15.48 -2.33 2.78
N ASP A 115 -16.78 -2.46 3.05
CA ASP A 115 -17.81 -2.15 2.06
C ASP A 115 -18.10 -0.64 2.08
N LYS A 116 -17.77 0.02 0.99
CA LYS A 116 -18.06 1.46 0.77
C LYS A 116 -19.02 1.65 -0.41
N SER A 117 -19.88 0.66 -0.63
CA SER A 117 -20.87 0.69 -1.72
C SER A 117 -21.82 1.87 -1.64
N GLU A 118 -22.15 2.34 -0.43
CA GLU A 118 -23.01 3.52 -0.24
C GLU A 118 -22.43 4.77 -0.89
N LYS A 119 -21.11 4.84 -1.00
CA LYS A 119 -20.40 5.96 -1.62
C LYS A 119 -20.07 5.68 -3.09
N GLY A 120 -20.56 4.58 -3.63
CA GLY A 120 -20.29 4.19 -5.00
C GLY A 120 -18.90 3.61 -5.21
N LEU A 121 -18.21 3.24 -4.14
CA LEU A 121 -16.82 2.78 -4.23
C LEU A 121 -16.70 1.24 -4.22
N GLY A 122 -17.75 0.53 -3.81
CA GLY A 122 -17.69 -0.92 -3.67
C GLY A 122 -16.84 -1.36 -2.50
N ILE A 123 -16.21 -2.50 -2.61
CA ILE A 123 -15.34 -3.02 -1.56
C ILE A 123 -13.95 -2.39 -1.72
N ARG A 124 -13.47 -1.79 -0.66
CA ARG A 124 -12.19 -1.09 -0.62
C ARG A 124 -11.38 -1.50 0.60
N SER A 125 -10.25 -0.84 0.83
CA SER A 125 -9.41 -1.08 1.99
C SER A 125 -9.64 -0.04 3.07
N ASN A 126 -9.55 -0.47 4.32
CA ASN A 126 -9.38 0.45 5.45
C ASN A 126 -8.02 1.13 5.34
N ARG A 127 -7.83 2.21 6.11
CA ARG A 127 -6.54 2.87 6.22
C ARG A 127 -5.68 2.17 7.25
N TYR A 128 -4.45 1.91 6.90
CA TYR A 128 -3.48 1.34 7.83
C TYR A 128 -2.07 1.72 7.41
N THR A 129 -1.16 1.67 8.37
CA THR A 129 0.27 1.76 8.13
C THR A 129 0.94 0.61 8.86
N MET A 130 1.89 -0.05 8.23
CA MET A 130 2.64 -1.10 8.89
C MET A 130 4.12 -1.03 8.53
N LEU A 131 4.94 -1.44 9.49
CA LEU A 131 6.36 -1.68 9.29
C LEU A 131 6.55 -3.17 9.18
N VAL A 132 7.16 -3.61 8.10
CA VAL A 132 7.37 -5.03 7.81
C VAL A 132 8.86 -5.28 7.66
N ASP A 133 9.35 -6.32 8.32
CA ASP A 133 10.75 -6.75 8.24
C ASP A 133 10.78 -8.21 7.82
N ASP A 134 11.30 -8.47 6.62
CA ASP A 134 11.39 -9.83 6.05
C ASP A 134 10.06 -10.59 6.19
N MET A 135 8.99 -10.01 5.66
CA MET A 135 7.63 -10.57 5.65
C MET A 135 6.94 -10.61 7.02
N ARG A 136 7.57 -10.14 8.07
CA ARG A 136 6.97 -10.11 9.41
C ARG A 136 6.50 -8.71 9.77
N VAL A 137 5.28 -8.60 10.26
CA VAL A 137 4.71 -7.32 10.69
C VAL A 137 5.35 -6.94 12.04
N VAL A 138 6.13 -5.87 12.03
CA VAL A 138 6.79 -5.36 13.24
C VAL A 138 5.88 -4.38 13.99
N LYS A 139 5.23 -3.49 13.25
CA LYS A 139 4.27 -2.53 13.80
C LYS A 139 3.07 -2.42 12.87
N LEU A 140 1.91 -2.24 13.45
CA LEU A 140 0.66 -2.05 12.72
C LEU A 140 -0.16 -0.97 13.38
N GLN A 141 -0.60 0.00 12.59
CA GLN A 141 -1.51 1.03 13.04
C GLN A 141 -2.68 1.09 12.07
N GLU A 142 -3.88 0.82 12.58
CA GLU A 142 -5.09 1.00 11.82
C GLU A 142 -5.64 2.39 12.07
N GLU A 143 -6.11 3.04 11.02
CA GLU A 143 -6.78 4.32 11.14
C GLU A 143 -8.26 4.10 10.87
N LYS A 144 -9.10 4.62 11.77
CA LYS A 144 -10.55 4.59 11.58
C LYS A 144 -10.98 5.88 10.90
N ASP A 145 -11.76 5.72 9.86
CA ASP A 145 -12.40 6.85 9.20
C ASP A 145 -13.54 7.41 10.05
#